data_73024fc2981793e842b0f76299dcf5e9
#
_entry.id   73024fc2981793e842b0f76299dcf5e9
#
_cell.length_a   1.000
_cell.length_b   1.000
_cell.length_c   1.000
_cell.angle_alpha   90.00
_cell.angle_beta   90.00
_cell.angle_gamma   90.00
#
_symmetry.space_group_name_H-M   'P 1'
#
loop_
_entity.id
_entity.type
_entity.pdbx_description
1 polymer ?
#
loop_
_entity_poly.entity_id
_entity_poly.type
_entity_poly.pdbx_seq_one_letter_code
_entity_poly.pdbx_strand_id
1 'polypeptide(L)'
;MKVLLINGSPNEKGCTYTALLEVGKALQKHGIDTEILYLGKKPIAGCIACGKCYQTGKCVFNDAVNVLSAKIDEYDGIIVGSPVYYAGPSGQLTAFLDRLFYPNESRLAGKLAAAVVSCRRGGASAAFDRLNKYFLISNMHVVGSQYWNQVHGFTPDDVRKDKEGLQTMRTLGENMAWLLKCIDAGKKCGVAFPE
;
A
#
# COMPACT_ATOMS: atom_id res chain seq x y z
N MET A 1 -14.82 -7.34 -4.44
CA MET A 1 -13.62 -7.06 -3.61
C MET A 1 -12.82 -5.94 -4.27
N LYS A 2 -12.27 -5.04 -3.48
CA LYS A 2 -11.57 -3.83 -3.97
C LYS A 2 -10.23 -3.64 -3.25
N VAL A 3 -9.17 -3.32 -3.99
CA VAL A 3 -7.83 -3.04 -3.46
C VAL A 3 -7.41 -1.62 -3.79
N LEU A 4 -6.96 -0.90 -2.76
CA LEU A 4 -6.38 0.43 -2.89
C LEU A 4 -4.87 0.32 -3.13
N LEU A 5 -4.37 1.02 -4.16
CA LEU A 5 -2.94 1.14 -4.45
C LEU A 5 -2.52 2.59 -4.21
N ILE A 6 -1.74 2.86 -3.18
CA ILE A 6 -1.29 4.22 -2.83
C ILE A 6 0.03 4.51 -3.54
N ASN A 7 0.04 5.49 -4.42
CA ASN A 7 1.25 5.97 -5.08
C ASN A 7 1.86 7.13 -4.29
N GLY A 8 2.88 6.83 -3.48
CA GLY A 8 3.64 7.79 -2.67
C GLY A 8 4.81 8.46 -3.41
N SER A 9 4.91 8.30 -4.72
CA SER A 9 5.91 8.99 -5.54
C SER A 9 5.47 10.42 -5.85
N PRO A 10 6.39 11.41 -5.88
CA PRO A 10 6.07 12.74 -6.40
C PRO A 10 5.83 12.73 -7.92
N ASN A 11 6.20 11.65 -8.61
CA ASN A 11 5.99 11.47 -10.04
C ASN A 11 4.75 10.59 -10.27
N GLU A 12 3.67 11.21 -10.74
CA GLU A 12 2.36 10.56 -10.90
C GLU A 12 2.45 9.26 -11.70
N LYS A 13 3.11 9.30 -12.85
CA LYS A 13 3.31 8.15 -13.76
C LYS A 13 4.77 7.69 -13.81
N GLY A 14 5.46 7.72 -12.66
CA GLY A 14 6.87 7.32 -12.50
C GLY A 14 7.05 5.82 -12.30
N CYS A 15 8.24 5.44 -11.81
CA CYS A 15 8.63 4.05 -11.58
C CYS A 15 7.68 3.33 -10.60
N THR A 16 7.32 3.99 -9.49
CA THR A 16 6.40 3.45 -8.50
C THR A 16 5.01 3.17 -9.10
N TYR A 17 4.49 4.11 -9.89
CA TYR A 17 3.22 3.93 -10.61
C TYR A 17 3.29 2.74 -11.56
N THR A 18 4.39 2.59 -12.31
CA THR A 18 4.59 1.48 -13.25
C THR A 18 4.52 0.13 -12.53
N ALA A 19 5.15 0.02 -11.35
CA ALA A 19 5.08 -1.17 -10.51
C ALA A 19 3.66 -1.44 -10.00
N LEU A 20 3.01 -0.42 -9.42
CA LEU A 20 1.63 -0.53 -8.91
C LEU A 20 0.62 -0.89 -10.01
N LEU A 21 0.80 -0.34 -11.21
CA LEU A 21 -0.05 -0.65 -12.36
C LEU A 21 0.05 -2.13 -12.75
N GLU A 22 1.25 -2.72 -12.67
CA GLU A 22 1.45 -4.14 -12.97
C GLU A 22 0.76 -5.04 -11.95
N VAL A 23 0.86 -4.69 -10.64
CA VAL A 23 0.09 -5.38 -9.59
C VAL A 23 -1.41 -5.23 -9.82
N GLY A 24 -1.87 -4.02 -10.13
CA GLY A 24 -3.28 -3.74 -10.40
C GLY A 24 -3.84 -4.55 -11.56
N LYS A 25 -3.10 -4.69 -12.66
CA LYS A 25 -3.47 -5.54 -13.80
C LYS A 25 -3.63 -7.01 -13.40
N ALA A 26 -2.72 -7.53 -12.56
CA ALA A 26 -2.81 -8.91 -12.07
C ALA A 26 -4.07 -9.10 -11.21
N LEU A 27 -4.38 -8.17 -10.31
CA LEU A 27 -5.61 -8.18 -9.51
C LEU A 27 -6.87 -8.15 -10.39
N GLN A 28 -6.92 -7.22 -11.36
CA GLN A 28 -8.07 -7.06 -12.28
C GLN A 28 -8.31 -8.32 -13.12
N LYS A 29 -7.26 -9.00 -13.56
CA LYS A 29 -7.34 -10.29 -14.27
C LYS A 29 -8.09 -11.36 -13.45
N HIS A 30 -8.08 -11.25 -12.13
CA HIS A 30 -8.78 -12.13 -11.21
C HIS A 30 -10.15 -11.59 -10.73
N GLY A 31 -10.64 -10.49 -11.33
CA GLY A 31 -11.92 -9.89 -10.97
C GLY A 31 -11.90 -9.07 -9.69
N ILE A 32 -10.73 -8.60 -9.26
CA ILE A 32 -10.59 -7.69 -8.11
C ILE A 32 -10.51 -6.25 -8.62
N ASP A 33 -11.39 -5.40 -8.15
CA ASP A 33 -11.39 -3.98 -8.49
C ASP A 33 -10.18 -3.28 -7.86
N THR A 34 -9.63 -2.32 -8.57
CA THR A 34 -8.46 -1.58 -8.10
C THR A 34 -8.63 -0.07 -8.26
N GLU A 35 -8.13 0.67 -7.29
CA GLU A 35 -8.06 2.13 -7.33
C GLU A 35 -6.63 2.57 -7.03
N ILE A 36 -6.04 3.42 -7.88
CA ILE A 36 -4.73 4.01 -7.64
C ILE A 36 -4.93 5.43 -7.10
N LEU A 37 -4.57 5.64 -5.84
CA LEU A 37 -4.53 6.96 -5.21
C LEU A 37 -3.15 7.57 -5.38
N TYR A 38 -3.05 8.65 -6.14
CA TYR A 38 -1.84 9.46 -6.22
C TYR A 38 -1.85 10.54 -5.15
N LEU A 39 -0.84 10.57 -4.27
CA LEU A 39 -0.77 11.54 -3.18
C LEU A 39 -0.48 12.97 -3.63
N GLY A 40 0.01 13.13 -4.85
CA GLY A 40 0.32 14.45 -5.41
C GLY A 40 1.64 15.02 -4.94
N LYS A 41 1.84 16.32 -5.21
CA LYS A 41 3.05 17.08 -4.85
C LYS A 41 2.79 18.11 -3.74
N LYS A 42 1.54 18.27 -3.31
CA LYS A 42 1.22 19.20 -2.22
C LYS A 42 1.77 18.65 -0.91
N PRO A 43 2.40 19.50 -0.07
CA PRO A 43 2.91 19.05 1.21
C PRO A 43 1.82 18.40 2.07
N ILE A 44 2.16 17.29 2.69
CA ILE A 44 1.33 16.62 3.70
C ILE A 44 2.05 16.77 5.03
N ALA A 45 1.38 17.38 6.01
CA ALA A 45 1.94 17.56 7.34
C ALA A 45 2.13 16.20 8.04
N GLY A 46 3.20 16.05 8.78
CA GLY A 46 3.41 14.91 9.67
C GLY A 46 2.43 14.90 10.85
N CYS A 47 2.38 13.79 11.58
CA CYS A 47 1.60 13.70 12.81
C CYS A 47 2.23 14.60 13.89
N ILE A 48 1.41 15.44 14.53
CA ILE A 48 1.83 16.35 15.61
C ILE A 48 1.50 15.80 17.01
N ALA A 49 1.15 14.52 17.11
CA ALA A 49 0.86 13.82 18.38
C ALA A 49 -0.23 14.52 19.25
N CYS A 50 -1.18 15.21 18.64
CA CYS A 50 -2.21 15.96 19.37
C CYS A 50 -3.29 15.08 20.02
N GLY A 51 -3.34 13.79 19.75
CA GLY A 51 -4.33 12.86 20.31
C GLY A 51 -5.79 13.05 19.85
N LYS A 52 -6.08 14.03 19.00
CA LYS A 52 -7.45 14.36 18.60
C LYS A 52 -8.18 13.19 17.92
N CYS A 53 -7.44 12.38 17.16
CA CYS A 53 -7.99 11.22 16.45
C CYS A 53 -8.54 10.13 17.39
N TYR A 54 -8.04 9.98 18.61
CA TYR A 54 -8.60 9.05 19.59
C TYR A 54 -10.02 9.44 20.02
N GLN A 55 -10.32 10.73 20.00
CA GLN A 55 -11.63 11.25 20.42
C GLN A 55 -12.64 11.28 19.26
N THR A 56 -12.15 11.60 18.05
CA THR A 56 -13.02 11.91 16.91
C THR A 56 -12.97 10.90 15.78
N GLY A 57 -12.02 9.95 15.81
CA GLY A 57 -11.74 9.04 14.70
C GLY A 57 -11.14 9.71 13.46
N LYS A 58 -10.75 11.00 13.55
CA LYS A 58 -10.27 11.81 12.43
C LYS A 58 -9.03 12.61 12.81
N CYS A 59 -8.13 12.78 11.84
CA CYS A 59 -6.99 13.66 12.01
C CYS A 59 -7.44 15.13 12.12
N VAL A 60 -6.73 15.92 12.93
CA VAL A 60 -6.99 17.35 13.09
C VAL A 60 -6.78 18.14 11.79
N PHE A 61 -5.88 17.69 10.92
CA PHE A 61 -5.66 18.29 9.60
C PHE A 61 -6.72 17.80 8.61
N ASN A 62 -7.45 18.72 8.02
CA ASN A 62 -8.49 18.39 7.04
C ASN A 62 -7.90 18.36 5.62
N ASP A 63 -7.35 17.21 5.24
CA ASP A 63 -6.68 16.98 3.96
C ASP A 63 -6.97 15.58 3.40
N ALA A 64 -6.16 15.13 2.43
CA ALA A 64 -6.30 13.83 1.76
C ALA A 64 -6.34 12.64 2.72
N VAL A 65 -5.73 12.75 3.91
CA VAL A 65 -5.77 11.68 4.93
C VAL A 65 -7.20 11.44 5.40
N ASN A 66 -7.93 12.50 5.78
CA ASN A 66 -9.31 12.35 6.23
C ASN A 66 -10.26 11.92 5.11
N VAL A 67 -9.98 12.34 3.87
CA VAL A 67 -10.75 11.92 2.69
C VAL A 67 -10.64 10.41 2.49
N LEU A 68 -9.43 9.86 2.57
CA LEU A 68 -9.24 8.41 2.45
C LEU A 68 -9.75 7.68 3.68
N SER A 69 -9.49 8.18 4.89
CA SER A 69 -9.97 7.56 6.13
C SER A 69 -11.49 7.35 6.13
N ALA A 70 -12.25 8.27 5.54
CA ALA A 70 -13.72 8.13 5.43
C ALA A 70 -14.15 6.93 4.56
N LYS A 71 -13.28 6.51 3.63
CA LYS A 71 -13.56 5.42 2.66
C LYS A 71 -12.79 4.14 2.95
N ILE A 72 -12.04 4.06 4.05
CA ILE A 72 -11.10 2.96 4.29
C ILE A 72 -11.79 1.58 4.35
N ASP A 73 -13.05 1.54 4.71
CA ASP A 73 -13.84 0.30 4.79
C ASP A 73 -14.28 -0.22 3.41
N GLU A 74 -14.21 0.61 2.36
CA GLU A 74 -14.54 0.18 0.99
C GLU A 74 -13.48 -0.77 0.41
N TYR A 75 -12.30 -0.88 1.05
CA TYR A 75 -11.19 -1.66 0.55
C TYR A 75 -10.96 -2.92 1.38
N ASP A 76 -10.79 -4.05 0.71
CA ASP A 76 -10.43 -5.33 1.30
C ASP A 76 -8.91 -5.50 1.45
N GLY A 77 -8.14 -4.70 0.73
CA GLY A 77 -6.68 -4.69 0.78
C GLY A 77 -6.08 -3.35 0.41
N ILE A 78 -4.85 -3.10 0.87
CA ILE A 78 -4.09 -1.88 0.62
C ILE A 78 -2.68 -2.24 0.17
N ILE A 79 -2.25 -1.66 -0.96
CA ILE A 79 -0.88 -1.76 -1.44
C ILE A 79 -0.25 -0.37 -1.40
N VAL A 80 0.87 -0.25 -0.69
CA VAL A 80 1.58 1.02 -0.54
C VAL A 80 2.83 1.02 -1.41
N GLY A 81 2.87 1.91 -2.39
CA GLY A 81 4.00 2.09 -3.29
C GLY A 81 4.84 3.31 -2.95
N SER A 82 6.16 3.17 -2.89
CA SER A 82 7.11 4.25 -2.61
C SER A 82 8.35 4.20 -3.51
N PRO A 83 8.87 5.36 -3.95
CA PRO A 83 10.26 5.44 -4.34
C PRO A 83 11.16 5.29 -3.11
N VAL A 84 12.43 4.95 -3.33
CA VAL A 84 13.43 4.87 -2.27
C VAL A 84 14.23 6.17 -2.21
N TYR A 85 14.16 6.85 -1.07
CA TYR A 85 14.95 8.04 -0.76
C TYR A 85 15.77 7.79 0.51
N TYR A 86 17.11 7.89 0.42
CA TYR A 86 18.01 7.65 1.55
C TYR A 86 17.71 6.33 2.29
N ALA A 87 17.52 5.25 1.52
CA ALA A 87 17.15 3.92 2.02
C ALA A 87 15.82 3.85 2.80
N GLY A 88 14.94 4.83 2.62
CA GLY A 88 13.62 4.88 3.23
C GLY A 88 12.52 5.20 2.21
N PRO A 89 11.25 5.06 2.60
CA PRO A 89 10.12 5.55 1.82
C PRO A 89 10.15 7.07 1.68
N SER A 90 9.39 7.63 0.72
CA SER A 90 9.28 9.09 0.61
C SER A 90 8.67 9.70 1.88
N GLY A 91 9.23 10.83 2.35
CA GLY A 91 8.79 11.50 3.58
C GLY A 91 7.32 11.92 3.54
N GLN A 92 6.81 12.34 2.39
CA GLN A 92 5.40 12.66 2.21
C GLN A 92 4.50 11.43 2.43
N LEU A 93 4.90 10.29 1.92
CA LEU A 93 4.16 9.04 2.12
C LEU A 93 4.15 8.64 3.59
N THR A 94 5.28 8.68 4.29
CA THR A 94 5.33 8.34 5.72
C THR A 94 4.48 9.29 6.56
N ALA A 95 4.52 10.60 6.28
CA ALA A 95 3.65 11.59 6.92
C ALA A 95 2.15 11.28 6.70
N PHE A 96 1.80 10.84 5.49
CA PHE A 96 0.45 10.40 5.16
C PHE A 96 0.05 9.13 5.92
N LEU A 97 0.92 8.11 5.92
CA LEU A 97 0.67 6.81 6.56
C LEU A 97 0.57 6.93 8.08
N ASP A 98 1.46 7.68 8.74
CA ASP A 98 1.41 7.92 10.19
C ASP A 98 0.03 8.43 10.61
N ARG A 99 -0.55 9.33 9.83
CA ARG A 99 -1.85 9.94 10.11
C ARG A 99 -3.03 9.11 9.64
N LEU A 100 -2.85 8.28 8.62
CA LEU A 100 -3.90 7.39 8.14
C LEU A 100 -4.06 6.17 9.07
N PHE A 101 -2.95 5.53 9.42
CA PHE A 101 -2.97 4.28 10.17
C PHE A 101 -3.40 4.50 11.63
N TYR A 102 -2.90 5.55 12.27
CA TYR A 102 -3.12 5.80 13.67
C TYR A 102 -4.60 5.83 14.11
N PRO A 103 -5.53 6.56 13.42
CA PRO A 103 -6.95 6.54 13.77
C PRO A 103 -7.72 5.34 13.20
N ASN A 104 -7.13 4.54 12.32
CA ASN A 104 -7.83 3.48 11.59
C ASN A 104 -7.33 2.07 11.92
N GLU A 105 -6.51 1.90 12.94
CA GLU A 105 -5.87 0.63 13.27
C GLU A 105 -6.87 -0.52 13.34
N SER A 106 -7.95 -0.37 14.11
CA SER A 106 -9.00 -1.39 14.24
C SER A 106 -9.77 -1.66 12.93
N ARG A 107 -9.91 -0.63 12.08
CA ARG A 107 -10.59 -0.75 10.77
C ARG A 107 -9.71 -1.41 9.71
N LEU A 108 -8.40 -1.43 9.93
CA LEU A 108 -7.41 -2.05 9.05
C LEU A 108 -7.13 -3.51 9.41
N ALA A 109 -7.40 -3.90 10.67
CA ALA A 109 -7.19 -5.25 11.13
C ALA A 109 -7.87 -6.28 10.23
N GLY A 110 -7.15 -7.37 9.90
CA GLY A 110 -7.62 -8.44 9.03
C GLY A 110 -7.65 -8.13 7.52
N LYS A 111 -7.42 -6.88 7.10
CA LYS A 111 -7.28 -6.57 5.68
C LYS A 111 -5.93 -7.05 5.15
N LEU A 112 -5.86 -7.34 3.84
CA LEU A 112 -4.60 -7.65 3.19
C LEU A 112 -3.77 -6.39 2.95
N ALA A 113 -2.46 -6.51 3.08
CA ALA A 113 -1.54 -5.40 2.82
C ALA A 113 -0.28 -5.84 2.09
N ALA A 114 0.31 -4.94 1.30
CA ALA A 114 1.64 -5.15 0.74
C ALA A 114 2.36 -3.81 0.53
N ALA A 115 3.69 -3.84 0.67
CA ALA A 115 4.56 -2.77 0.25
C ALA A 115 5.12 -3.06 -1.15
N VAL A 116 5.29 -2.01 -1.95
CA VAL A 116 5.99 -2.03 -3.24
C VAL A 116 6.98 -0.89 -3.26
N VAL A 117 8.24 -1.17 -3.58
CA VAL A 117 9.27 -0.13 -3.64
C VAL A 117 9.91 -0.07 -5.02
N SER A 118 10.19 1.15 -5.47
CA SER A 118 10.96 1.39 -6.68
C SER A 118 12.27 2.08 -6.35
N CYS A 119 13.40 1.51 -6.74
CA CYS A 119 14.70 2.12 -6.53
C CYS A 119 15.55 2.09 -7.79
N ARG A 120 16.47 3.05 -7.87
CA ARG A 120 17.45 3.04 -8.95
C ARG A 120 18.46 1.90 -8.75
N ARG A 121 18.88 1.65 -7.49
CA ARG A 121 20.02 0.79 -7.21
C ARG A 121 20.00 0.13 -5.83
N GLY A 122 20.06 0.89 -4.74
CA GLY A 122 20.17 0.37 -3.39
C GLY A 122 19.14 0.97 -2.42
N GLY A 123 19.05 0.38 -1.22
CA GLY A 123 18.17 0.84 -0.15
C GLY A 123 16.72 0.34 -0.23
N ALA A 124 16.39 -0.51 -1.20
CA ALA A 124 15.02 -1.02 -1.35
C ALA A 124 14.57 -1.84 -0.14
N SER A 125 15.40 -2.77 0.36
CA SER A 125 15.05 -3.62 1.49
C SER A 125 14.70 -2.82 2.74
N ALA A 126 15.49 -1.81 3.09
CA ALA A 126 15.24 -0.97 4.26
C ALA A 126 13.93 -0.16 4.12
N ALA A 127 13.65 0.38 2.92
CA ALA A 127 12.40 1.07 2.64
C ALA A 127 11.19 0.10 2.70
N PHE A 128 11.34 -1.10 2.17
CA PHE A 128 10.34 -2.16 2.19
C PHE A 128 10.02 -2.59 3.62
N ASP A 129 11.04 -2.86 4.44
CA ASP A 129 10.89 -3.24 5.84
C ASP A 129 10.16 -2.14 6.64
N ARG A 130 10.52 -0.88 6.40
CA ARG A 130 9.88 0.25 7.07
C ARG A 130 8.38 0.35 6.76
N LEU A 131 7.97 0.10 5.50
CA LEU A 131 6.56 0.11 5.12
C LEU A 131 5.79 -1.06 5.73
N ASN A 132 6.37 -2.25 5.79
CA ASN A 132 5.71 -3.42 6.38
C ASN A 132 5.42 -3.25 7.89
N LYS A 133 6.15 -2.37 8.60
CA LYS A 133 5.87 -2.07 10.02
C LYS A 133 4.48 -1.47 10.25
N TYR A 134 3.98 -0.67 9.31
CA TYR A 134 2.61 -0.15 9.40
C TYR A 134 1.57 -1.27 9.39
N PHE A 135 1.76 -2.26 8.53
CA PHE A 135 0.81 -3.36 8.36
C PHE A 135 0.84 -4.32 9.55
N LEU A 136 2.04 -4.67 9.98
CA LEU A 136 2.23 -5.62 11.07
C LEU A 136 1.66 -5.11 12.40
N ILE A 137 1.89 -3.84 12.75
CA ILE A 137 1.36 -3.28 14.00
C ILE A 137 -0.17 -3.13 13.96
N SER A 138 -0.75 -2.96 12.77
CA SER A 138 -2.20 -2.79 12.56
C SER A 138 -2.94 -4.12 12.33
N ASN A 139 -2.34 -5.26 12.73
CA ASN A 139 -2.93 -6.59 12.60
C ASN A 139 -3.44 -6.90 11.16
N MET A 140 -2.71 -6.41 10.14
CA MET A 140 -3.01 -6.72 8.74
C MET A 140 -2.23 -7.94 8.27
N HIS A 141 -2.75 -8.65 7.28
CA HIS A 141 -2.06 -9.77 6.67
C HIS A 141 -1.16 -9.30 5.53
N VAL A 142 0.15 -9.39 5.74
CA VAL A 142 1.14 -8.98 4.74
C VAL A 142 1.28 -10.03 3.65
N VAL A 143 1.04 -9.63 2.41
CA VAL A 143 1.12 -10.52 1.24
C VAL A 143 2.51 -10.46 0.63
N GLY A 144 3.13 -11.61 0.49
CA GLY A 144 4.40 -11.78 -0.22
C GLY A 144 4.21 -12.13 -1.69
N SER A 145 5.33 -12.09 -2.41
CA SER A 145 5.48 -12.63 -3.76
C SER A 145 6.56 -13.71 -3.78
N GLN A 146 7.22 -13.91 -4.90
CA GLN A 146 8.37 -14.81 -5.00
C GLN A 146 9.69 -14.19 -4.54
N TYR A 147 9.73 -12.86 -4.36
CA TYR A 147 10.87 -12.09 -3.88
C TYR A 147 10.38 -10.87 -3.10
N TRP A 148 11.28 -10.01 -2.59
CA TRP A 148 10.87 -8.72 -2.05
C TRP A 148 10.20 -7.87 -3.12
N ASN A 149 9.08 -7.24 -2.79
CA ASN A 149 8.26 -6.50 -3.75
C ASN A 149 8.94 -5.21 -4.19
N GLN A 150 9.91 -5.31 -5.07
CA GLN A 150 10.71 -4.19 -5.55
C GLN A 150 10.87 -4.24 -7.07
N VAL A 151 11.05 -3.05 -7.66
CA VAL A 151 11.45 -2.87 -9.05
C VAL A 151 12.65 -1.94 -9.15
N HIS A 152 13.48 -2.14 -10.16
CA HIS A 152 14.67 -1.34 -10.38
C HIS A 152 14.54 -0.51 -11.66
N GLY A 153 14.93 0.77 -11.58
CA GLY A 153 14.96 1.67 -12.72
C GLY A 153 15.04 3.12 -12.29
N PHE A 154 15.56 3.96 -13.17
CA PHE A 154 15.55 5.42 -13.00
C PHE A 154 14.35 6.06 -13.69
N THR A 155 13.89 5.43 -14.76
CA THR A 155 12.72 5.85 -15.55
C THR A 155 11.66 4.74 -15.58
N PRO A 156 10.40 5.04 -15.92
CA PRO A 156 9.39 4.02 -16.17
C PRO A 156 9.78 2.98 -17.22
N ASP A 157 10.57 3.38 -18.23
CA ASP A 157 11.05 2.47 -19.29
C ASP A 157 12.09 1.50 -18.77
N ASP A 158 12.93 1.92 -17.82
CA ASP A 158 13.85 1.01 -17.14
C ASP A 158 13.10 -0.03 -16.32
N VAL A 159 12.07 0.38 -15.59
CA VAL A 159 11.20 -0.54 -14.82
C VAL A 159 10.51 -1.54 -15.76
N ARG A 160 10.08 -1.12 -16.96
CA ARG A 160 9.50 -2.03 -17.95
C ARG A 160 10.50 -3.08 -18.46
N LYS A 161 11.80 -2.80 -18.37
CA LYS A 161 12.89 -3.74 -18.72
C LYS A 161 13.28 -4.65 -17.56
N ASP A 162 12.92 -4.31 -16.33
CA ASP A 162 13.13 -5.13 -15.13
C ASP A 162 12.13 -6.29 -15.12
N LYS A 163 12.46 -7.35 -15.87
CA LYS A 163 11.57 -8.51 -16.06
C LYS A 163 11.28 -9.24 -14.75
N GLU A 164 12.28 -9.37 -13.87
CA GLU A 164 12.15 -10.01 -12.58
C GLU A 164 11.27 -9.17 -11.64
N GLY A 165 11.52 -7.87 -11.56
CA GLY A 165 10.70 -6.97 -10.76
C GLY A 165 9.23 -6.95 -11.22
N LEU A 166 8.99 -6.89 -12.53
CA LEU A 166 7.62 -6.95 -13.05
C LEU A 166 6.95 -8.32 -12.81
N GLN A 167 7.70 -9.42 -12.88
CA GLN A 167 7.18 -10.73 -12.50
C GLN A 167 6.81 -10.77 -11.03
N THR A 168 7.67 -10.22 -10.18
CA THR A 168 7.39 -10.08 -8.72
C THR A 168 6.11 -9.30 -8.48
N MET A 169 5.87 -8.21 -9.22
CA MET A 169 4.62 -7.44 -9.14
C MET A 169 3.39 -8.25 -9.56
N ARG A 170 3.50 -9.03 -10.64
CA ARG A 170 2.40 -9.92 -11.08
C ARG A 170 2.09 -10.99 -10.03
N THR A 171 3.12 -11.67 -9.53
CA THR A 171 2.97 -12.69 -8.49
C THR A 171 2.35 -12.11 -7.22
N LEU A 172 2.74 -10.90 -6.81
CA LEU A 172 2.10 -10.21 -5.69
C LEU A 172 0.59 -10.02 -5.92
N GLY A 173 0.21 -9.53 -7.10
CA GLY A 173 -1.20 -9.35 -7.44
C GLY A 173 -1.99 -10.66 -7.47
N GLU A 174 -1.41 -11.72 -8.02
CA GLU A 174 -2.02 -13.05 -8.05
C GLU A 174 -2.19 -13.65 -6.65
N ASN A 175 -1.16 -13.56 -5.81
CA ASN A 175 -1.21 -14.02 -4.42
C ASN A 175 -2.26 -13.26 -3.61
N MET A 176 -2.31 -11.94 -3.76
CA MET A 176 -3.31 -11.13 -3.06
C MET A 176 -4.73 -11.45 -3.54
N ALA A 177 -4.95 -11.64 -4.83
CA ALA A 177 -6.24 -12.03 -5.36
C ALA A 177 -6.70 -13.40 -4.85
N TRP A 178 -5.77 -14.36 -4.78
CA TRP A 178 -6.05 -15.69 -4.24
C TRP A 178 -6.44 -15.60 -2.76
N LEU A 179 -5.66 -14.90 -1.94
CA LEU A 179 -5.94 -14.72 -0.50
C LEU A 179 -7.27 -14.00 -0.27
N LEU A 180 -7.59 -12.94 -1.04
CA LEU A 180 -8.88 -12.26 -0.95
C LEU A 180 -10.05 -13.22 -1.18
N LYS A 181 -9.93 -14.09 -2.19
CA LYS A 181 -10.95 -15.11 -2.49
C LYS A 181 -11.05 -16.17 -1.39
N CYS A 182 -9.93 -16.59 -0.82
CA CYS A 182 -9.92 -17.54 0.31
C CYS A 182 -10.60 -16.93 1.54
N ILE A 183 -10.30 -15.67 1.87
CA ILE A 183 -10.93 -14.96 2.98
C ILE A 183 -12.43 -14.81 2.76
N ASP A 184 -12.85 -14.41 1.57
CA ASP A 184 -14.28 -14.28 1.21
C ASP A 184 -15.00 -15.63 1.30
N ALA A 185 -14.41 -16.70 0.79
CA ALA A 185 -14.95 -18.04 0.90
C ALA A 185 -15.05 -18.50 2.37
N GLY A 186 -14.00 -18.25 3.17
CA GLY A 186 -13.99 -18.54 4.60
C GLY A 186 -15.12 -17.83 5.35
N LYS A 187 -15.29 -16.51 5.10
CA LYS A 187 -16.38 -15.74 5.68
C LYS A 187 -17.77 -16.30 5.32
N LYS A 188 -17.98 -16.70 4.07
CA LYS A 188 -19.22 -17.33 3.60
C LYS A 188 -19.47 -18.69 4.25
N CYS A 189 -18.42 -19.39 4.65
CA CYS A 189 -18.49 -20.65 5.41
C CYS A 189 -18.54 -20.45 6.94
N GLY A 190 -18.66 -19.22 7.43
CA GLY A 190 -18.78 -18.93 8.88
C GLY A 190 -17.45 -18.84 9.62
N VAL A 191 -16.31 -18.78 8.93
CA VAL A 191 -15.00 -18.54 9.56
C VAL A 191 -14.89 -17.07 9.92
N ALA A 192 -14.90 -16.75 11.22
CA ALA A 192 -14.73 -15.39 11.72
C ALA A 192 -13.26 -14.99 11.78
N PHE A 193 -12.99 -13.69 11.63
CA PHE A 193 -11.67 -13.14 11.93
C PHE A 193 -11.43 -13.21 13.45
N PRO A 194 -10.23 -13.57 13.92
CA PRO A 194 -9.91 -13.61 15.36
C PRO A 194 -10.10 -12.23 16.02
N GLU A 195 -10.64 -12.23 17.26
CA GLU A 195 -10.76 -11.04 18.10
C GLU A 195 -9.41 -10.61 18.68
#